data_ef6cf3a298e27f6018c3ebdd7911fb0b
#
_entry.id   ef6cf3a298e27f6018c3ebdd7911fb0b
#
_cell.length_a   1.000
_cell.length_b   1.000
_cell.length_c   1.000
_cell.angle_alpha   90.00
_cell.angle_beta   90.00
_cell.angle_gamma   90.00
#
_symmetry.space_group_name_H-M   'P 1'
#
loop_
_entity.id
_entity.type
_entity.pdbx_description
1 polymer ?
#
loop_
_entity_poly.entity_id
_entity_poly.type
_entity_poly.pdbx_seq_one_letter_code
_entity_poly.pdbx_strand_id
1 'polypeptide(L)'
;MRFATTLREHRRDAPAAPPQRRTAPETTQSVHCAVPPEERRFSSHSVHVRREELSLRRDATPRRYLMCPPAHFKVTYSINPWMDPTKPVDLPLAQAQWEDLRDRYRSLGHTVETLRPQPGLPDMVYAANGATVIDGRVLGARFAYPERAAEAEAHLDWFRSHGFTEVHEPSHINEGEGDFAVTRSYLLAGRGFRSSPLSHDEAQEFFGRPVIGLDLVDPRYYHLDTALCVLDGDEVMYYPEAFSPGSRAVLRRLFPDALLASGQDAAALGLNAVSDGRHVLLPQAAAGLMAPLRARGFEPVPMDLTELLKGGGSVKCCTQELRPAPGEVPV
;
A
#
# COMPACT_ATOMS: atom_id res chain seq x y z
N MET A 1 -12.04 12.81 59.41
CA MET A 1 -10.84 13.66 59.36
C MET A 1 -10.87 14.45 58.06
N ARG A 2 -11.00 15.75 58.17
CA ARG A 2 -10.99 16.69 57.03
C ARG A 2 -9.55 17.15 56.81
N PHE A 3 -9.06 17.16 55.57
CA PHE A 3 -7.90 17.96 55.19
C PHE A 3 -8.28 18.84 53.99
N ALA A 4 -8.22 20.13 54.21
CA ALA A 4 -8.31 21.19 53.20
C ALA A 4 -6.94 21.39 52.58
N THR A 5 -6.85 21.58 51.28
CA THR A 5 -5.65 21.99 50.59
C THR A 5 -5.91 23.24 49.75
N THR A 6 -5.13 24.21 50.01
CA THR A 6 -5.14 25.62 49.61
C THR A 6 -4.77 25.78 48.13
N LEU A 7 -5.58 26.55 47.40
CA LEU A 7 -5.26 27.09 46.06
C LEU A 7 -4.25 28.23 46.18
N ARG A 8 -3.17 28.14 45.40
CA ARG A 8 -2.26 29.27 45.13
C ARG A 8 -2.48 29.79 43.71
N GLU A 9 -2.95 31.00 43.60
CA GLU A 9 -3.00 31.77 42.36
C GLU A 9 -1.60 32.17 41.93
N HIS A 10 -1.25 31.88 40.66
CA HIS A 10 -0.10 32.46 39.98
C HIS A 10 -0.57 33.48 38.96
N ARG A 11 -0.12 34.73 39.21
CA ARG A 11 -0.31 35.89 38.32
C ARG A 11 0.42 35.69 37.00
N ARG A 12 -0.25 36.04 35.91
CA ARG A 12 0.31 36.08 34.54
C ARG A 12 0.96 37.46 34.35
N ASP A 13 2.24 37.46 33.98
CA ASP A 13 2.92 38.65 33.45
C ASP A 13 2.75 38.67 31.92
N ALA A 14 2.45 39.89 31.40
CA ALA A 14 2.26 40.14 29.98
C ALA A 14 3.60 40.33 29.25
N PRO A 15 3.76 39.96 28.00
CA PRO A 15 4.99 40.18 27.24
C PRO A 15 5.05 41.58 26.63
N ALA A 16 6.26 42.16 26.62
CA ALA A 16 6.62 43.46 26.11
C ALA A 16 6.63 43.54 24.57
N ALA A 17 6.34 44.73 24.01
CA ALA A 17 6.30 44.99 22.58
C ALA A 17 7.71 45.09 21.95
N PRO A 18 7.87 44.78 20.65
CA PRO A 18 9.14 44.87 19.94
C PRO A 18 9.45 46.28 19.43
N PRO A 19 10.75 46.65 19.23
CA PRO A 19 11.16 47.97 18.82
C PRO A 19 10.97 48.29 17.34
N GLN A 20 10.64 49.54 17.05
CA GLN A 20 10.45 50.10 15.71
C GLN A 20 11.79 50.25 14.93
N ARG A 21 11.79 49.80 13.67
CA ARG A 21 12.89 50.03 12.72
C ARG A 21 12.82 51.42 12.12
N ARG A 22 13.98 52.13 12.14
CA ARG A 22 14.21 53.40 11.45
C ARG A 22 14.44 53.16 9.96
N THR A 23 13.80 53.96 9.11
CA THR A 23 14.01 54.09 7.66
C THR A 23 15.24 54.94 7.34
N ALA A 24 16.05 54.55 6.41
CA ALA A 24 17.12 55.34 5.78
C ALA A 24 16.79 55.61 4.29
N PRO A 25 17.25 56.74 3.70
CA PRO A 25 16.69 57.25 2.46
C PRO A 25 17.31 56.66 1.19
N GLU A 26 16.46 56.59 0.15
CA GLU A 26 16.82 56.22 -1.23
C GLU A 26 17.72 57.26 -1.89
N THR A 27 18.74 56.76 -2.59
CA THR A 27 19.50 57.55 -3.58
C THR A 27 19.40 56.90 -4.94
N THR A 28 18.69 57.57 -5.83
CA THR A 28 18.48 57.19 -7.23
C THR A 28 19.71 57.60 -8.07
N GLN A 29 20.31 56.68 -8.77
CA GLN A 29 21.14 57.00 -9.95
C GLN A 29 20.74 56.08 -11.12
N SER A 30 20.18 56.70 -12.15
CA SER A 30 19.83 56.09 -13.44
C SER A 30 21.06 56.07 -14.34
N VAL A 31 21.41 54.87 -14.82
CA VAL A 31 22.33 54.73 -15.95
C VAL A 31 21.54 54.08 -17.11
N HIS A 32 21.33 54.87 -18.17
CA HIS A 32 20.76 54.41 -19.42
C HIS A 32 21.85 53.69 -20.21
N CYS A 33 21.59 52.40 -20.51
CA CYS A 33 22.33 51.70 -21.56
C CYS A 33 21.31 51.11 -22.55
N ALA A 34 21.28 51.66 -23.75
CA ALA A 34 20.40 51.23 -24.82
C ALA A 34 20.94 49.95 -25.48
N VAL A 35 20.08 48.91 -25.58
CA VAL A 35 20.30 47.71 -26.36
C VAL A 35 19.17 47.62 -27.38
N PRO A 36 19.47 47.32 -28.70
CA PRO A 36 18.45 47.30 -29.74
C PRO A 36 17.59 46.02 -29.68
N PRO A 37 16.36 46.05 -30.22
CA PRO A 37 15.41 44.96 -30.10
C PRO A 37 15.60 43.90 -31.18
N GLU A 38 15.96 42.68 -30.80
CA GLU A 38 15.62 41.50 -31.58
C GLU A 38 14.65 40.65 -30.76
N GLU A 39 13.37 40.81 -31.05
CA GLU A 39 12.30 40.00 -30.51
C GLU A 39 12.35 38.57 -31.06
N ARG A 40 12.89 37.65 -30.26
CA ARG A 40 12.47 36.24 -30.36
C ARG A 40 11.44 36.01 -29.26
N ARG A 41 10.16 36.07 -29.64
CA ARG A 41 9.04 35.61 -28.80
C ARG A 41 9.17 34.11 -28.59
N PHE A 42 9.90 33.68 -27.58
CA PHE A 42 9.73 32.34 -27.03
C PHE A 42 8.46 32.36 -26.15
N SER A 43 7.44 31.65 -26.61
CA SER A 43 6.17 31.50 -25.93
C SER A 43 6.41 30.99 -24.50
N SER A 44 6.11 31.82 -23.49
CA SER A 44 6.19 31.49 -22.07
C SER A 44 5.30 30.30 -21.68
N HIS A 45 4.31 29.97 -22.51
CA HIS A 45 3.43 28.82 -22.35
C HIS A 45 4.15 27.45 -22.47
N SER A 46 5.09 27.32 -23.41
CA SER A 46 5.77 26.03 -23.63
C SER A 46 6.82 25.71 -22.55
N VAL A 47 7.32 26.70 -21.82
CA VAL A 47 8.27 26.49 -20.73
C VAL A 47 7.55 26.14 -19.43
N HIS A 48 6.37 26.70 -19.18
CA HIS A 48 5.55 26.36 -18.02
C HIS A 48 4.99 24.93 -18.10
N VAL A 49 4.43 24.54 -19.25
CA VAL A 49 3.92 23.17 -19.48
C VAL A 49 5.03 22.13 -19.33
N ARG A 50 6.24 22.36 -19.87
CA ARG A 50 7.37 21.44 -19.66
C ARG A 50 7.89 21.38 -18.22
N ARG A 51 7.75 22.44 -17.46
CA ARG A 51 8.16 22.45 -16.04
C ARG A 51 7.16 21.72 -15.16
N GLU A 52 5.86 21.80 -15.46
CA GLU A 52 4.80 21.05 -14.79
C GLU A 52 4.87 19.56 -15.16
N GLU A 53 5.10 19.22 -16.42
CA GLU A 53 5.30 17.81 -16.86
C GLU A 53 6.55 17.17 -16.24
N LEU A 54 7.64 17.93 -16.05
CA LEU A 54 8.86 17.46 -15.38
C LEU A 54 8.68 17.30 -13.87
N SER A 55 7.77 18.06 -13.23
CA SER A 55 7.50 17.98 -11.78
C SER A 55 6.61 16.80 -11.40
N LEU A 56 5.91 16.18 -12.35
CA LEU A 56 5.03 15.02 -12.16
C LEU A 56 5.69 13.68 -12.52
N ARG A 57 6.96 13.68 -12.97
CA ARG A 57 7.65 12.42 -13.27
C ARG A 57 7.97 11.67 -11.98
N ARG A 58 7.39 10.46 -11.87
CA ARG A 58 7.67 9.52 -10.78
C ARG A 58 8.76 8.55 -11.21
N ASP A 59 9.58 8.15 -10.26
CA ASP A 59 10.60 7.13 -10.47
C ASP A 59 10.10 5.76 -10.01
N ALA A 60 10.31 4.75 -10.85
CA ALA A 60 10.04 3.37 -10.49
C ALA A 60 11.17 2.85 -9.58
N THR A 61 10.81 2.22 -8.49
CA THR A 61 11.76 1.50 -7.63
C THR A 61 11.69 0.01 -7.96
N PRO A 62 12.77 -0.63 -8.43
CA PRO A 62 12.81 -2.07 -8.59
C PRO A 62 12.40 -2.78 -7.29
N ARG A 63 11.54 -3.79 -7.42
CA ARG A 63 11.01 -4.57 -6.29
C ARG A 63 11.34 -6.05 -6.49
N ARG A 64 11.30 -6.78 -5.40
CA ARG A 64 11.40 -8.24 -5.38
C ARG A 64 10.09 -8.79 -4.85
N TYR A 65 9.47 -9.68 -5.61
CA TYR A 65 8.15 -10.24 -5.29
C TYR A 65 8.22 -11.77 -5.17
N LEU A 66 7.42 -12.32 -4.26
CA LEU A 66 7.11 -13.75 -4.18
C LEU A 66 5.69 -13.98 -4.69
N MET A 67 5.53 -14.89 -5.62
CA MET A 67 4.25 -15.28 -6.20
C MET A 67 4.10 -16.81 -6.18
N CYS A 68 2.88 -17.31 -6.08
CA CYS A 68 2.59 -18.74 -6.14
C CYS A 68 1.72 -19.04 -7.37
N PRO A 69 2.11 -19.96 -8.29
CA PRO A 69 1.29 -20.33 -9.44
C PRO A 69 -0.05 -20.95 -9.01
N PRO A 70 -1.14 -20.71 -9.76
CA PRO A 70 -2.48 -21.22 -9.44
C PRO A 70 -2.69 -22.70 -9.80
N ALA A 71 -1.65 -23.55 -9.75
CA ALA A 71 -1.72 -24.94 -10.20
C ALA A 71 -2.80 -25.80 -9.50
N HIS A 72 -3.17 -25.40 -8.28
CA HIS A 72 -4.21 -26.07 -7.49
C HIS A 72 -5.39 -25.16 -7.15
N PHE A 73 -5.45 -23.98 -7.78
CA PHE A 73 -6.48 -22.99 -7.52
C PHE A 73 -7.87 -23.51 -7.89
N LYS A 74 -8.78 -23.42 -6.94
CA LYS A 74 -10.20 -23.76 -7.09
C LYS A 74 -10.98 -23.15 -5.94
N VAL A 75 -12.25 -22.80 -6.17
CA VAL A 75 -13.16 -22.33 -5.13
C VAL A 75 -14.01 -23.51 -4.66
N THR A 76 -13.68 -24.08 -3.51
CA THR A 76 -14.35 -25.27 -2.95
C THR A 76 -15.03 -25.03 -1.61
N TYR A 77 -14.81 -23.85 -1.04
CA TYR A 77 -15.42 -23.35 0.20
C TYR A 77 -15.67 -21.84 0.06
N SER A 78 -16.32 -21.24 1.04
CA SER A 78 -16.60 -19.82 1.04
C SER A 78 -16.20 -19.22 2.41
N ILE A 79 -15.10 -18.44 2.41
CA ILE A 79 -14.57 -17.74 3.58
C ILE A 79 -14.55 -16.22 3.40
N ASN A 80 -15.07 -15.75 2.27
CA ASN A 80 -15.33 -14.34 1.98
C ASN A 80 -16.49 -14.22 0.98
N PRO A 81 -17.14 -13.04 0.85
CA PRO A 81 -18.33 -12.84 -0.01
C PRO A 81 -18.09 -13.00 -1.53
N TRP A 82 -16.85 -13.07 -1.98
CA TRP A 82 -16.51 -13.24 -3.39
C TRP A 82 -16.51 -14.72 -3.82
N MET A 83 -16.29 -15.63 -2.87
CA MET A 83 -16.18 -17.05 -3.12
C MET A 83 -17.55 -17.69 -3.32
N ASP A 84 -17.77 -18.27 -4.50
CA ASP A 84 -18.96 -19.03 -4.84
C ASP A 84 -18.55 -20.40 -5.39
N PRO A 85 -18.61 -21.47 -4.57
CA PRO A 85 -18.23 -22.82 -5.01
C PRO A 85 -19.07 -23.38 -6.17
N THR A 86 -20.18 -22.75 -6.51
CA THR A 86 -21.01 -23.15 -7.65
C THR A 86 -20.48 -22.62 -8.99
N LYS A 87 -19.57 -21.64 -8.94
CA LYS A 87 -18.92 -21.04 -10.12
C LYS A 87 -17.57 -21.73 -10.38
N PRO A 88 -17.45 -22.54 -11.41
CA PRO A 88 -16.20 -23.23 -11.71
C PRO A 88 -15.09 -22.22 -12.07
N VAL A 89 -13.86 -22.59 -11.74
CA VAL A 89 -12.64 -21.87 -12.15
C VAL A 89 -12.16 -22.49 -13.48
N ASP A 90 -11.87 -21.62 -14.45
CA ASP A 90 -11.09 -21.99 -15.64
C ASP A 90 -9.61 -21.94 -15.27
N LEU A 91 -9.06 -23.09 -14.87
CA LEU A 91 -7.68 -23.18 -14.40
C LEU A 91 -6.64 -22.80 -15.48
N PRO A 92 -6.77 -23.23 -16.75
CA PRO A 92 -5.92 -22.73 -17.84
C PRO A 92 -5.93 -21.20 -17.97
N LEU A 93 -7.11 -20.57 -17.90
CA LEU A 93 -7.22 -19.12 -17.96
C LEU A 93 -6.62 -18.46 -16.70
N ALA A 94 -6.86 -19.00 -15.51
CA ALA A 94 -6.25 -18.53 -14.27
C ALA A 94 -4.71 -18.57 -14.35
N GLN A 95 -4.15 -19.63 -14.92
CA GLN A 95 -2.71 -19.77 -15.14
C GLN A 95 -2.20 -18.70 -16.12
N ALA A 96 -2.86 -18.48 -17.24
CA ALA A 96 -2.48 -17.47 -18.22
C ALA A 96 -2.53 -16.04 -17.65
N GLN A 97 -3.58 -15.73 -16.89
CA GLN A 97 -3.73 -14.42 -16.21
C GLN A 97 -2.63 -14.19 -15.16
N TRP A 98 -2.28 -15.24 -14.40
CA TRP A 98 -1.19 -15.17 -13.42
C TRP A 98 0.17 -14.99 -14.10
N GLU A 99 0.41 -15.68 -15.22
CA GLU A 99 1.65 -15.57 -16.01
C GLU A 99 1.79 -14.16 -16.61
N ASP A 100 0.70 -13.55 -17.10
CA ASP A 100 0.72 -12.17 -17.59
C ASP A 100 1.09 -11.19 -16.47
N LEU A 101 0.55 -11.35 -15.27
CA LEU A 101 0.92 -10.53 -14.11
C LEU A 101 2.41 -10.69 -13.77
N ARG A 102 2.91 -11.94 -13.68
CA ARG A 102 4.33 -12.23 -13.42
C ARG A 102 5.24 -11.58 -14.47
N ASP A 103 4.91 -11.75 -15.74
CA ASP A 103 5.74 -11.29 -16.85
C ASP A 103 5.65 -9.76 -17.01
N ARG A 104 4.52 -9.17 -16.61
CA ARG A 104 4.40 -7.71 -16.48
C ARG A 104 5.35 -7.16 -15.43
N TYR A 105 5.44 -7.75 -14.23
CA TYR A 105 6.42 -7.34 -13.23
C TYR A 105 7.84 -7.42 -13.76
N ARG A 106 8.20 -8.52 -14.41
CA ARG A 106 9.54 -8.70 -15.00
C ARG A 106 9.85 -7.66 -16.07
N SER A 107 8.89 -7.35 -16.93
CA SER A 107 9.03 -6.33 -17.98
C SER A 107 9.23 -4.93 -17.43
N LEU A 108 8.78 -4.66 -16.22
CA LEU A 108 8.97 -3.40 -15.49
C LEU A 108 10.27 -3.36 -14.67
N GLY A 109 11.09 -4.42 -14.74
CA GLY A 109 12.39 -4.50 -14.06
C GLY A 109 12.33 -5.06 -12.64
N HIS A 110 11.23 -5.70 -12.24
CA HIS A 110 11.11 -6.36 -10.94
C HIS A 110 11.61 -7.80 -10.98
N THR A 111 12.13 -8.29 -9.87
CA THR A 111 12.45 -9.70 -9.68
C THR A 111 11.23 -10.43 -9.15
N VAL A 112 10.88 -11.56 -9.76
CA VAL A 112 9.78 -12.43 -9.29
C VAL A 112 10.30 -13.81 -8.98
N GLU A 113 10.20 -14.17 -7.70
CA GLU A 113 10.44 -15.51 -7.18
C GLU A 113 9.15 -16.30 -7.06
N THR A 114 9.27 -17.61 -7.00
CA THR A 114 8.12 -18.49 -7.06
C THR A 114 8.07 -19.42 -5.87
N LEU A 115 6.97 -19.38 -5.12
CA LEU A 115 6.62 -20.37 -4.12
C LEU A 115 6.01 -21.59 -4.81
N ARG A 116 6.43 -22.78 -4.42
CA ARG A 116 5.88 -24.04 -4.98
C ARG A 116 4.45 -24.25 -4.48
N PRO A 117 3.44 -24.34 -5.38
CA PRO A 117 2.07 -24.61 -4.99
C PRO A 117 1.94 -26.04 -4.42
N GLN A 118 1.11 -26.21 -3.39
CA GLN A 118 0.92 -27.51 -2.75
C GLN A 118 -0.50 -28.07 -3.03
N PRO A 119 -0.64 -29.35 -3.31
CA PRO A 119 -1.94 -30.00 -3.44
C PRO A 119 -2.77 -29.82 -2.17
N GLY A 120 -4.05 -29.50 -2.33
CA GLY A 120 -4.96 -29.29 -1.20
C GLY A 120 -4.96 -27.89 -0.61
N LEU A 121 -4.06 -26.99 -1.05
CA LEU A 121 -3.99 -25.59 -0.63
C LEU A 121 -4.30 -24.65 -1.80
N PRO A 122 -5.59 -24.52 -2.18
CA PRO A 122 -5.99 -23.80 -3.38
C PRO A 122 -5.71 -22.30 -3.31
N ASP A 123 -5.69 -21.72 -2.11
CA ASP A 123 -5.53 -20.26 -1.91
C ASP A 123 -4.07 -19.81 -1.81
N MET A 124 -3.08 -20.72 -1.94
CA MET A 124 -1.66 -20.36 -1.99
C MET A 124 -1.32 -19.36 -3.10
N VAL A 125 -2.14 -19.26 -4.15
CA VAL A 125 -2.01 -18.25 -5.20
C VAL A 125 -2.04 -16.82 -4.65
N TYR A 126 -2.70 -16.59 -3.50
CA TYR A 126 -2.73 -15.32 -2.79
C TYR A 126 -1.54 -15.20 -1.84
N ALA A 127 -0.35 -15.20 -2.42
CA ALA A 127 0.93 -15.25 -1.71
C ALA A 127 1.13 -14.11 -0.70
N ALA A 128 0.51 -12.95 -0.91
CA ALA A 128 0.58 -11.82 0.03
C ALA A 128 0.12 -12.16 1.45
N ASN A 129 -0.79 -13.13 1.58
CA ASN A 129 -1.33 -13.51 2.89
C ASN A 129 -0.37 -14.37 3.73
N GLY A 130 0.72 -14.87 3.14
CA GLY A 130 1.63 -15.81 3.82
C GLY A 130 2.61 -15.19 4.79
N ALA A 131 2.93 -13.90 4.65
CA ALA A 131 3.82 -13.18 5.56
C ALA A 131 3.77 -11.66 5.33
N THR A 132 4.46 -10.92 6.20
CA THR A 132 4.88 -9.52 5.98
C THR A 132 6.39 -9.44 6.08
N VAL A 133 7.04 -8.80 5.10
CA VAL A 133 8.49 -8.63 5.08
C VAL A 133 8.85 -7.15 5.14
N ILE A 134 9.63 -6.77 6.15
CA ILE A 134 10.12 -5.40 6.33
C ILE A 134 11.60 -5.48 6.73
N ASP A 135 12.44 -4.74 6.02
CA ASP A 135 13.87 -4.63 6.33
C ASP A 135 14.58 -6.00 6.45
N GLY A 136 14.24 -6.95 5.56
CA GLY A 136 14.78 -8.31 5.56
C GLY A 136 14.23 -9.24 6.66
N ARG A 137 13.37 -8.73 7.55
CA ARG A 137 12.73 -9.47 8.64
C ARG A 137 11.35 -9.97 8.22
N VAL A 138 11.00 -11.18 8.58
CA VAL A 138 9.77 -11.87 8.15
C VAL A 138 8.89 -12.17 9.36
N LEU A 139 7.69 -11.59 9.36
CA LEU A 139 6.59 -12.01 10.24
C LEU A 139 5.69 -12.94 9.42
N GLY A 140 5.67 -14.22 9.75
CA GLY A 140 4.82 -15.22 9.11
C GLY A 140 3.32 -14.95 9.33
N ALA A 141 2.48 -15.68 8.62
CA ALA A 141 1.04 -15.64 8.83
C ALA A 141 0.58 -16.72 9.83
N ARG A 142 -0.53 -16.43 10.50
CA ARG A 142 -1.36 -17.39 11.23
C ARG A 142 -2.81 -17.18 10.81
N PHE A 143 -3.27 -18.03 9.91
CA PHE A 143 -4.57 -17.86 9.27
C PHE A 143 -5.75 -18.00 10.23
N ALA A 144 -6.80 -17.21 9.99
CA ALA A 144 -8.05 -17.26 10.76
C ALA A 144 -8.87 -18.52 10.44
N TYR A 145 -8.79 -19.00 9.21
CA TYR A 145 -9.56 -20.13 8.72
C TYR A 145 -8.71 -21.40 8.60
N PRO A 146 -9.23 -22.56 9.10
CA PRO A 146 -8.51 -23.83 9.07
C PRO A 146 -8.19 -24.31 7.64
N GLU A 147 -9.00 -23.92 6.64
CA GLU A 147 -8.79 -24.25 5.23
C GLU A 147 -7.47 -23.71 4.69
N ARG A 148 -6.94 -22.63 5.27
CA ARG A 148 -5.69 -22.00 4.87
C ARG A 148 -4.54 -22.23 5.86
N ALA A 149 -4.81 -22.84 7.01
CA ALA A 149 -3.81 -22.91 8.11
C ALA A 149 -2.47 -23.56 7.67
N ALA A 150 -2.51 -24.59 6.82
CA ALA A 150 -1.31 -25.28 6.35
C ALA A 150 -0.48 -24.46 5.33
N GLU A 151 -1.00 -23.34 4.79
CA GLU A 151 -0.22 -22.46 3.92
C GLU A 151 0.92 -21.76 4.69
N ALA A 152 0.73 -21.51 6.00
CA ALA A 152 1.70 -20.81 6.84
C ALA A 152 3.07 -21.51 6.87
N GLU A 153 3.08 -22.84 7.05
CA GLU A 153 4.30 -23.64 7.07
C GLU A 153 5.05 -23.57 5.74
N ALA A 154 4.32 -23.68 4.62
CA ALA A 154 4.91 -23.59 3.29
C ALA A 154 5.62 -22.26 3.03
N HIS A 155 5.04 -21.15 3.50
CA HIS A 155 5.67 -19.83 3.42
C HIS A 155 6.90 -19.73 4.33
N LEU A 156 6.79 -20.12 5.59
CA LEU A 156 7.92 -20.08 6.53
C LEU A 156 9.12 -20.90 6.07
N ASP A 157 8.87 -22.10 5.52
CA ASP A 157 9.92 -22.97 4.98
C ASP A 157 10.59 -22.34 3.76
N TRP A 158 9.82 -21.68 2.91
CA TRP A 158 10.39 -20.96 1.78
C TRP A 158 11.32 -19.85 2.26
N PHE A 159 10.91 -19.01 3.20
CA PHE A 159 11.73 -17.93 3.73
C PHE A 159 13.02 -18.45 4.37
N ARG A 160 12.92 -19.47 5.23
CA ARG A 160 14.08 -20.10 5.89
C ARG A 160 15.09 -20.68 4.90
N SER A 161 14.59 -21.28 3.80
CA SER A 161 15.44 -21.88 2.77
C SER A 161 16.02 -20.88 1.76
N HIS A 162 15.52 -19.62 1.72
CA HIS A 162 15.95 -18.57 0.80
C HIS A 162 16.74 -17.44 1.45
N GLY A 163 17.39 -17.75 2.59
CA GLY A 163 18.39 -16.86 3.21
C GLY A 163 17.84 -15.80 4.16
N PHE A 164 16.53 -15.81 4.47
CA PHE A 164 15.99 -14.94 5.52
C PHE A 164 16.38 -15.50 6.89
N THR A 165 17.10 -14.72 7.67
CA THR A 165 17.63 -15.14 8.98
C THR A 165 16.72 -14.78 10.14
N GLU A 166 15.93 -13.73 10.03
CA GLU A 166 14.96 -13.30 11.03
C GLU A 166 13.53 -13.64 10.56
N VAL A 167 13.12 -14.89 10.81
CA VAL A 167 11.79 -15.42 10.45
C VAL A 167 11.03 -15.73 11.73
N HIS A 168 10.01 -14.91 12.03
CA HIS A 168 9.18 -15.03 13.21
C HIS A 168 7.88 -15.80 12.90
N GLU A 169 7.63 -16.86 13.66
CA GLU A 169 6.36 -17.58 13.64
C GLU A 169 5.38 -16.90 14.61
N PRO A 170 4.23 -16.37 14.11
CA PRO A 170 3.40 -15.51 14.92
C PRO A 170 2.58 -16.27 15.97
N SER A 171 2.41 -15.66 17.12
CA SER A 171 1.54 -16.15 18.20
C SER A 171 0.06 -15.81 17.97
N HIS A 172 -0.18 -14.73 17.21
CA HIS A 172 -1.53 -14.19 17.00
C HIS A 172 -1.97 -14.30 15.54
N ILE A 173 -3.29 -14.43 15.32
CA ILE A 173 -3.87 -14.50 13.99
C ILE A 173 -3.56 -13.23 13.22
N ASN A 174 -2.88 -13.39 12.07
CA ASN A 174 -2.65 -12.39 11.05
C ASN A 174 -2.58 -13.05 9.66
N GLU A 175 -2.97 -12.33 8.64
CA GLU A 175 -2.93 -12.84 7.25
C GLU A 175 -1.98 -12.00 6.39
N GLY A 176 -0.76 -11.78 6.92
CA GLY A 176 0.34 -11.15 6.20
C GLY A 176 0.00 -9.79 5.59
N GLU A 177 0.50 -9.54 4.37
CA GLU A 177 0.24 -8.29 3.64
C GLU A 177 -1.20 -8.15 3.13
N GLY A 178 -2.09 -9.12 3.37
CA GLY A 178 -3.53 -8.93 3.26
C GLY A 178 -4.02 -7.87 4.25
N ASP A 179 -3.54 -7.93 5.49
CA ASP A 179 -3.93 -7.00 6.54
C ASP A 179 -2.84 -6.02 6.97
N PHE A 180 -1.58 -6.21 6.54
CA PHE A 180 -0.49 -5.28 6.82
C PHE A 180 -0.05 -4.53 5.56
N ALA A 181 -0.15 -3.20 5.59
CA ALA A 181 0.30 -2.33 4.50
C ALA A 181 1.45 -1.43 4.98
N VAL A 182 2.61 -1.57 4.35
CA VAL A 182 3.85 -0.87 4.74
C VAL A 182 3.90 0.48 4.05
N THR A 183 3.87 1.56 4.82
CA THR A 183 4.16 2.92 4.34
C THR A 183 5.59 3.32 4.75
N ARG A 184 6.03 4.51 4.36
CA ARG A 184 7.32 5.04 4.84
C ARG A 184 7.33 5.20 6.36
N SER A 185 6.25 5.75 6.92
CA SER A 185 6.20 6.19 8.33
C SER A 185 5.55 5.16 9.25
N TYR A 186 4.64 4.32 8.73
CA TYR A 186 3.78 3.45 9.53
C TYR A 186 3.67 2.05 8.95
N LEU A 187 3.28 1.11 9.78
CA LEU A 187 2.65 -0.14 9.37
C LEU A 187 1.15 0.00 9.62
N LEU A 188 0.36 0.11 8.55
CA LEU A 188 -1.09 0.13 8.64
C LEU A 188 -1.58 -1.31 8.81
N ALA A 189 -2.50 -1.54 9.75
CA ALA A 189 -2.95 -2.89 10.10
C ALA A 189 -4.49 -2.98 10.12
N GLY A 190 -5.04 -3.79 9.22
CA GLY A 190 -6.47 -4.06 9.11
C GLY A 190 -6.96 -5.04 10.18
N ARG A 191 -8.18 -4.84 10.66
CA ARG A 191 -8.87 -5.78 11.56
C ARG A 191 -10.38 -5.72 11.36
N GLY A 192 -11.07 -6.73 11.82
CA GLY A 192 -12.53 -6.83 11.76
C GLY A 192 -13.02 -8.17 11.23
N PHE A 193 -12.29 -8.80 10.31
CA PHE A 193 -12.71 -10.06 9.69
C PHE A 193 -11.67 -11.17 9.77
N ARG A 194 -10.37 -10.83 9.75
CA ARG A 194 -9.28 -11.80 9.68
C ARG A 194 -8.29 -11.60 10.82
N SER A 195 -7.44 -10.60 10.76
CA SER A 195 -6.36 -10.41 11.72
C SER A 195 -6.87 -9.96 13.10
N SER A 196 -6.22 -10.48 14.15
CA SER A 196 -6.47 -10.15 15.54
C SER A 196 -5.81 -8.81 15.91
N PRO A 197 -6.43 -7.96 16.77
CA PRO A 197 -5.76 -6.79 17.31
C PRO A 197 -4.42 -7.10 18.01
N LEU A 198 -4.28 -8.26 18.64
CA LEU A 198 -3.03 -8.67 19.29
C LEU A 198 -1.88 -8.90 18.32
N SER A 199 -2.16 -9.22 17.04
CA SER A 199 -1.13 -9.31 16.03
C SER A 199 -0.53 -7.95 15.65
N HIS A 200 -1.25 -6.85 15.92
CA HIS A 200 -0.74 -5.50 15.70
C HIS A 200 0.36 -5.16 16.70
N ASP A 201 0.16 -5.51 17.97
CA ASP A 201 1.18 -5.34 19.01
C ASP A 201 2.41 -6.23 18.72
N GLU A 202 2.18 -7.50 18.35
CA GLU A 202 3.22 -8.44 17.94
C GLU A 202 4.05 -7.90 16.75
N ALA A 203 3.38 -7.38 15.72
CA ALA A 203 4.04 -6.77 14.55
C ALA A 203 4.84 -5.51 14.93
N GLN A 204 4.29 -4.65 15.82
CA GLN A 204 4.98 -3.47 16.32
C GLN A 204 6.27 -3.83 17.06
N GLU A 205 6.18 -4.78 17.99
CA GLU A 205 7.35 -5.25 18.76
C GLU A 205 8.39 -5.92 17.85
N PHE A 206 7.94 -6.75 16.91
CA PHE A 206 8.84 -7.46 16.02
C PHE A 206 9.54 -6.52 15.04
N PHE A 207 8.82 -5.62 14.36
CA PHE A 207 9.41 -4.73 13.36
C PHE A 207 10.01 -3.44 13.95
N GLY A 208 9.68 -3.08 15.19
CA GLY A 208 10.08 -1.81 15.80
C GLY A 208 9.49 -0.58 15.08
N ARG A 209 8.29 -0.72 14.47
CA ARG A 209 7.62 0.34 13.70
C ARG A 209 6.25 0.66 14.29
N PRO A 210 5.82 1.94 14.29
CA PRO A 210 4.48 2.29 14.75
C PRO A 210 3.40 1.59 13.91
N VAL A 211 2.50 0.87 14.56
CA VAL A 211 1.35 0.19 13.92
C VAL A 211 0.09 1.02 14.11
N ILE A 212 -0.62 1.28 13.03
CA ILE A 212 -1.89 2.01 13.01
C ILE A 212 -3.03 1.03 12.69
N GLY A 213 -3.79 0.66 13.71
CA GLY A 213 -4.94 -0.23 13.56
C GLY A 213 -6.12 0.45 12.86
N LEU A 214 -6.69 -0.22 11.85
CA LEU A 214 -7.81 0.26 11.05
C LEU A 214 -8.94 -0.78 11.06
N ASP A 215 -10.14 -0.36 11.51
CA ASP A 215 -11.32 -1.22 11.56
C ASP A 215 -12.02 -1.28 10.21
N LEU A 216 -12.06 -2.46 9.60
CA LEU A 216 -12.87 -2.77 8.43
C LEU A 216 -14.29 -3.12 8.88
N VAL A 217 -15.31 -2.59 8.21
CA VAL A 217 -16.72 -2.75 8.59
C VAL A 217 -17.61 -3.38 7.51
N ASP A 218 -17.11 -3.50 6.29
CA ASP A 218 -17.82 -4.13 5.18
C ASP A 218 -17.15 -5.47 4.83
N PRO A 219 -17.86 -6.62 4.95
CA PRO A 219 -17.28 -7.94 4.72
C PRO A 219 -16.80 -8.18 3.28
N ARG A 220 -17.20 -7.35 2.31
CA ARG A 220 -16.66 -7.38 0.95
C ARG A 220 -15.19 -6.98 0.92
N TYR A 221 -14.77 -6.15 1.87
CA TYR A 221 -13.39 -5.68 2.05
C TYR A 221 -12.81 -6.30 3.31
N TYR A 222 -12.69 -7.63 3.28
CA TYR A 222 -12.35 -8.46 4.44
C TYR A 222 -10.87 -8.42 4.82
N HIS A 223 -10.00 -7.93 3.93
CA HIS A 223 -8.60 -7.59 4.17
C HIS A 223 -8.34 -6.11 3.90
N LEU A 224 -7.30 -5.57 4.51
CA LEU A 224 -6.88 -4.18 4.29
C LEU A 224 -6.50 -3.92 2.83
N ASP A 225 -5.82 -4.86 2.18
CA ASP A 225 -5.37 -4.77 0.78
C ASP A 225 -6.52 -4.73 -0.24
N THR A 226 -7.74 -5.09 0.17
CA THR A 226 -8.95 -4.93 -0.66
C THR A 226 -9.58 -3.54 -0.54
N ALA A 227 -9.19 -2.76 0.48
CA ALA A 227 -9.75 -1.46 0.83
C ALA A 227 -8.75 -0.29 0.74
N LEU A 228 -7.44 -0.59 0.75
CA LEU A 228 -6.36 0.40 0.74
C LEU A 228 -5.15 -0.12 -0.02
N CYS A 229 -4.52 0.76 -0.81
CA CYS A 229 -3.23 0.50 -1.45
C CYS A 229 -2.25 1.63 -1.13
N VAL A 230 -1.00 1.28 -0.83
CA VAL A 230 0.12 2.22 -0.74
C VAL A 230 0.66 2.44 -2.14
N LEU A 231 0.69 3.70 -2.58
CA LEU A 231 1.14 4.10 -3.92
C LEU A 231 2.64 4.44 -3.95
N ASP A 232 3.08 5.29 -3.01
CA ASP A 232 4.48 5.67 -2.86
C ASP A 232 4.73 6.28 -1.48
N GLY A 233 5.68 5.75 -0.72
CA GLY A 233 6.02 6.27 0.61
C GLY A 233 4.81 6.33 1.54
N ASP A 234 4.33 7.54 1.84
CA ASP A 234 3.10 7.77 2.62
C ASP A 234 1.92 8.22 1.74
N GLU A 235 2.02 8.11 0.42
CA GLU A 235 0.89 8.34 -0.49
C GLU A 235 0.07 7.06 -0.65
N VAL A 236 -1.23 7.16 -0.40
CA VAL A 236 -2.14 6.01 -0.41
C VAL A 236 -3.38 6.29 -1.25
N MET A 237 -4.03 5.23 -1.72
CA MET A 237 -5.41 5.27 -2.18
C MET A 237 -6.26 4.33 -1.34
N TYR A 238 -7.51 4.72 -1.04
CA TYR A 238 -8.41 3.87 -0.26
C TYR A 238 -9.89 4.14 -0.54
N TYR A 239 -10.74 3.18 -0.18
CA TYR A 239 -12.20 3.32 -0.23
C TYR A 239 -12.73 3.64 1.18
N PRO A 240 -13.26 4.86 1.44
CA PRO A 240 -13.65 5.29 2.78
C PRO A 240 -14.73 4.45 3.45
N GLU A 241 -15.71 3.97 2.66
CA GLU A 241 -16.86 3.24 3.21
C GLU A 241 -16.50 1.84 3.76
N ALA A 242 -15.32 1.30 3.38
CA ALA A 242 -14.82 0.04 3.95
C ALA A 242 -14.44 0.17 5.42
N PHE A 243 -14.20 1.40 5.92
CA PHE A 243 -13.64 1.65 7.25
C PHE A 243 -14.66 2.23 8.23
N SER A 244 -14.48 1.94 9.52
CA SER A 244 -15.24 2.57 10.61
C SER A 244 -15.10 4.10 10.59
N PRO A 245 -16.07 4.86 11.16
CA PRO A 245 -15.95 6.32 11.25
C PRO A 245 -14.66 6.79 11.93
N GLY A 246 -14.19 6.08 12.97
CA GLY A 246 -12.93 6.36 13.67
C GLY A 246 -11.71 6.14 12.75
N SER A 247 -11.65 5.01 12.08
CA SER A 247 -10.55 4.69 11.14
C SER A 247 -10.52 5.64 9.94
N ARG A 248 -11.69 6.07 9.43
CA ARG A 248 -11.77 7.14 8.41
C ARG A 248 -11.21 8.47 8.90
N ALA A 249 -11.44 8.82 10.16
CA ALA A 249 -10.90 10.05 10.73
C ALA A 249 -9.36 9.97 10.85
N VAL A 250 -8.82 8.81 11.25
CA VAL A 250 -7.38 8.54 11.28
C VAL A 250 -6.77 8.65 9.88
N LEU A 251 -7.34 7.95 8.89
CA LEU A 251 -6.86 7.98 7.51
C LEU A 251 -6.82 9.39 6.92
N ARG A 252 -7.90 10.19 7.10
CA ARG A 252 -7.93 11.58 6.65
C ARG A 252 -6.88 12.47 7.32
N ARG A 253 -6.54 12.18 8.59
CA ARG A 253 -5.54 12.94 9.33
C ARG A 253 -4.11 12.58 8.90
N LEU A 254 -3.84 11.28 8.70
CA LEU A 254 -2.51 10.80 8.32
C LEU A 254 -2.22 11.03 6.83
N PHE A 255 -3.25 10.89 5.99
CA PHE A 255 -3.15 10.96 4.52
C PHE A 255 -4.18 11.95 3.94
N PRO A 256 -4.02 13.27 4.20
CA PRO A 256 -4.99 14.28 3.77
C PRO A 256 -5.15 14.34 2.25
N ASP A 257 -4.10 14.01 1.49
CA ASP A 257 -4.06 14.04 0.03
C ASP A 257 -4.30 12.66 -0.60
N ALA A 258 -4.81 11.67 0.16
CA ALA A 258 -5.08 10.34 -0.35
C ALA A 258 -6.03 10.36 -1.56
N LEU A 259 -5.80 9.46 -2.50
CA LEU A 259 -6.75 9.23 -3.58
C LEU A 259 -7.92 8.40 -3.06
N LEU A 260 -9.13 8.93 -3.16
CA LEU A 260 -10.34 8.23 -2.72
C LEU A 260 -10.97 7.47 -3.89
N ALA A 261 -11.12 6.16 -3.73
CA ALA A 261 -11.78 5.32 -4.72
C ALA A 261 -13.30 5.45 -4.64
N SER A 262 -13.97 5.30 -5.79
CA SER A 262 -15.41 5.16 -5.85
C SER A 262 -15.87 3.77 -5.38
N GLY A 263 -17.15 3.64 -5.02
CA GLY A 263 -17.73 2.34 -4.69
C GLY A 263 -17.71 1.35 -5.87
N GLN A 264 -17.76 1.85 -7.11
CA GLN A 264 -17.66 1.02 -8.30
C GLN A 264 -16.23 0.46 -8.47
N ASP A 265 -15.20 1.28 -8.30
CA ASP A 265 -13.81 0.83 -8.37
C ASP A 265 -13.47 -0.12 -7.22
N ALA A 266 -13.96 0.17 -6.01
CA ALA A 266 -13.80 -0.72 -4.87
C ALA A 266 -14.48 -2.07 -5.09
N ALA A 267 -15.69 -2.09 -5.66
CA ALA A 267 -16.40 -3.33 -6.04
C ALA A 267 -15.71 -4.12 -7.15
N ALA A 268 -14.80 -3.52 -7.89
CA ALA A 268 -13.90 -4.19 -8.84
C ALA A 268 -12.56 -4.61 -8.22
N LEU A 269 -12.43 -4.56 -6.89
CA LEU A 269 -11.17 -4.72 -6.13
C LEU A 269 -10.04 -3.80 -6.62
N GLY A 270 -10.35 -2.57 -7.06
CA GLY A 270 -9.38 -1.60 -7.58
C GLY A 270 -8.29 -1.19 -6.60
N LEU A 271 -8.56 -1.33 -5.27
CA LEU A 271 -7.57 -1.08 -4.21
C LEU A 271 -6.60 -2.26 -4.04
N ASN A 272 -6.95 -3.46 -4.52
CA ASN A 272 -6.06 -4.62 -4.52
C ASN A 272 -5.01 -4.49 -5.64
N ALA A 273 -4.17 -3.47 -5.49
CA ALA A 273 -3.21 -3.01 -6.48
C ALA A 273 -1.78 -3.00 -5.92
N VAL A 274 -0.80 -3.01 -6.81
CA VAL A 274 0.63 -2.94 -6.46
C VAL A 274 1.26 -1.77 -7.17
N SER A 275 2.06 -0.98 -6.44
CA SER A 275 2.80 0.17 -6.97
C SER A 275 4.30 0.04 -6.71
N ASP A 276 5.11 0.45 -7.69
CA ASP A 276 6.56 0.59 -7.57
C ASP A 276 7.00 2.06 -7.36
N GLY A 277 6.04 2.97 -7.14
CA GLY A 277 6.23 4.41 -7.05
C GLY A 277 5.93 5.15 -8.36
N ARG A 278 5.90 4.44 -9.50
CA ARG A 278 5.55 4.96 -10.82
C ARG A 278 4.42 4.17 -11.46
N HIS A 279 4.61 2.89 -11.66
CA HIS A 279 3.60 2.01 -12.23
C HIS A 279 2.65 1.51 -11.14
N VAL A 280 1.35 1.52 -11.43
CA VAL A 280 0.33 0.96 -10.54
C VAL A 280 -0.41 -0.14 -11.29
N LEU A 281 -0.09 -1.39 -10.94
CA LEU A 281 -0.80 -2.54 -11.49
C LEU A 281 -2.10 -2.72 -10.71
N LEU A 282 -3.24 -2.75 -11.42
CA LEU A 282 -4.56 -2.83 -10.79
C LEU A 282 -5.54 -3.56 -11.71
N PRO A 283 -6.67 -4.10 -11.17
CA PRO A 283 -7.67 -4.75 -11.98
C PRO A 283 -8.20 -3.84 -13.10
N GLN A 284 -8.26 -4.35 -14.34
CA GLN A 284 -8.75 -3.58 -15.49
C GLN A 284 -10.19 -3.05 -15.31
N ALA A 285 -11.00 -3.74 -14.53
CA ALA A 285 -12.37 -3.34 -14.24
C ALA A 285 -12.48 -2.07 -13.37
N ALA A 286 -11.41 -1.68 -12.66
CA ALA A 286 -11.35 -0.46 -11.85
C ALA A 286 -10.97 0.77 -12.71
N ALA A 287 -11.67 0.95 -13.82
CA ALA A 287 -11.36 1.98 -14.82
C ALA A 287 -11.43 3.42 -14.29
N GLY A 288 -12.25 3.66 -13.25
CA GLY A 288 -12.38 4.97 -12.63
C GLY A 288 -11.10 5.48 -11.95
N LEU A 289 -10.22 4.58 -11.52
CA LEU A 289 -8.93 4.94 -10.91
C LEU A 289 -7.86 5.38 -11.91
N MET A 290 -8.00 5.01 -13.19
CA MET A 290 -6.94 5.25 -14.19
C MET A 290 -6.63 6.73 -14.40
N ALA A 291 -7.66 7.58 -14.56
CA ALA A 291 -7.45 9.01 -14.80
C ALA A 291 -6.94 9.75 -13.55
N PRO A 292 -7.48 9.53 -12.33
CA PRO A 292 -6.93 10.10 -11.09
C PRO A 292 -5.48 9.71 -10.81
N LEU A 293 -5.07 8.46 -11.10
CA LEU A 293 -3.69 8.01 -10.96
C LEU A 293 -2.76 8.75 -11.92
N ARG A 294 -3.16 8.87 -13.21
CA ARG A 294 -2.38 9.64 -14.21
C ARG A 294 -2.24 11.11 -13.83
N ALA A 295 -3.31 11.72 -13.29
CA ALA A 295 -3.27 13.10 -12.82
C ALA A 295 -2.27 13.34 -11.69
N ARG A 296 -1.88 12.26 -10.96
CA ARG A 296 -0.85 12.27 -9.92
C ARG A 296 0.53 11.82 -10.42
N GLY A 297 0.69 11.64 -11.73
CA GLY A 297 1.94 11.22 -12.38
C GLY A 297 2.22 9.72 -12.34
N PHE A 298 1.29 8.89 -11.85
CA PHE A 298 1.41 7.44 -11.95
C PHE A 298 1.07 6.92 -13.34
N GLU A 299 1.60 5.76 -13.67
CA GLU A 299 1.29 5.01 -14.87
C GLU A 299 0.44 3.78 -14.50
N PRO A 300 -0.89 3.85 -14.58
CA PRO A 300 -1.75 2.71 -14.28
C PRO A 300 -1.61 1.63 -15.35
N VAL A 301 -1.38 0.39 -14.92
CA VAL A 301 -1.23 -0.81 -15.73
C VAL A 301 -2.41 -1.73 -15.46
N PRO A 302 -3.42 -1.78 -16.33
CA PRO A 302 -4.58 -2.64 -16.13
C PRO A 302 -4.22 -4.12 -16.32
N MET A 303 -4.69 -4.97 -15.39
CA MET A 303 -4.48 -6.41 -15.40
C MET A 303 -5.83 -7.15 -15.43
N ASP A 304 -5.91 -8.21 -16.20
CA ASP A 304 -7.05 -9.12 -16.18
C ASP A 304 -6.75 -10.31 -15.26
N LEU A 305 -7.45 -10.38 -14.13
CA LEU A 305 -7.35 -11.46 -13.16
C LEU A 305 -8.74 -11.98 -12.78
N THR A 306 -9.65 -12.04 -13.76
CA THR A 306 -11.07 -12.39 -13.56
C THR A 306 -11.26 -13.79 -12.98
N GLU A 307 -10.40 -14.75 -13.28
CA GLU A 307 -10.46 -16.06 -12.67
C GLU A 307 -10.01 -16.04 -11.20
N LEU A 308 -8.93 -15.34 -10.89
CA LEU A 308 -8.44 -15.24 -9.51
C LEU A 308 -9.39 -14.44 -8.63
N LEU A 309 -10.12 -13.48 -9.22
CA LEU A 309 -11.16 -12.73 -8.51
C LEU A 309 -12.26 -13.64 -7.92
N LYS A 310 -12.52 -14.80 -8.49
CA LYS A 310 -13.50 -15.78 -7.98
C LYS A 310 -13.18 -16.28 -6.56
N GLY A 311 -11.91 -16.25 -6.16
CA GLY A 311 -11.48 -16.55 -4.78
C GLY A 311 -11.39 -15.31 -3.88
N GLY A 312 -11.68 -14.12 -4.42
CA GLY A 312 -11.72 -12.86 -3.69
C GLY A 312 -10.40 -12.10 -3.65
N GLY A 313 -9.44 -12.43 -4.50
CA GLY A 313 -8.15 -11.74 -4.61
C GLY A 313 -7.85 -11.23 -6.02
N SER A 314 -6.93 -10.30 -6.15
CA SER A 314 -6.47 -9.74 -7.40
C SER A 314 -4.96 -9.48 -7.36
N VAL A 315 -4.49 -8.39 -7.94
CA VAL A 315 -3.06 -8.08 -8.14
C VAL A 315 -2.26 -8.16 -6.83
N LYS A 316 -2.70 -7.44 -5.78
CA LYS A 316 -1.96 -7.40 -4.50
C LYS A 316 -2.01 -8.74 -3.78
N CYS A 317 -3.16 -9.38 -3.71
CA CYS A 317 -3.27 -10.69 -3.05
C CYS A 317 -2.31 -11.72 -3.66
N CYS A 318 -2.10 -11.70 -4.98
CA CYS A 318 -1.16 -12.61 -5.66
C CYS A 318 0.32 -12.22 -5.48
N THR A 319 0.62 -11.11 -4.82
CA THR A 319 1.95 -10.50 -4.83
C THR A 319 2.42 -10.17 -3.41
N GLN A 320 3.34 -10.95 -2.88
CA GLN A 320 4.05 -10.63 -1.65
C GLN A 320 5.32 -9.85 -1.95
N GLU A 321 5.53 -8.72 -1.31
CA GLU A 321 6.76 -7.94 -1.49
C GLU A 321 7.86 -8.42 -0.52
N LEU A 322 9.04 -8.69 -1.06
CA LEU A 322 10.23 -9.10 -0.32
C LEU A 322 11.12 -7.86 -0.10
N ARG A 323 10.80 -7.06 0.92
CA ARG A 323 11.54 -5.82 1.20
C ARG A 323 12.90 -6.14 1.81
N PRO A 324 14.01 -5.72 1.14
CA PRO A 324 15.37 -6.04 1.57
C PRO A 324 15.73 -5.35 2.88
N ALA A 325 16.81 -5.81 3.51
CA ALA A 325 17.42 -5.11 4.62
C ALA A 325 17.97 -3.73 4.20
N PRO A 326 18.05 -2.75 5.12
CA PRO A 326 18.62 -1.45 4.82
C PRO A 326 20.04 -1.57 4.25
N GLY A 327 20.26 -1.00 3.07
CA GLY A 327 21.54 -1.05 2.36
C GLY A 327 21.71 -2.23 1.39
N GLU A 328 20.81 -3.18 1.36
CA GLU A 328 20.73 -4.18 0.29
C GLU A 328 20.01 -3.62 -0.91
N VAL A 329 20.58 -3.82 -2.09
CA VAL A 329 19.92 -3.48 -3.36
C VAL A 329 19.05 -4.68 -3.76
N PRO A 330 17.78 -4.48 -4.17
CA PRO A 330 16.99 -5.57 -4.75
C PRO A 330 17.73 -6.12 -5.98
N VAL A 331 18.16 -7.36 -5.91
CA VAL A 331 18.91 -8.04 -7.01
C VAL A 331 17.89 -8.61 -7.99
#